data_6c54aeeb588a28b83adc126cac61ae19
#
_entry.id   6c54aeeb588a28b83adc126cac61ae19
#
_cell.length_a   1.000
_cell.length_b   1.000
_cell.length_c   1.000
_cell.angle_alpha   90.00
_cell.angle_beta   90.00
_cell.angle_gamma   90.00
#
_symmetry.space_group_name_H-M   'P 1'
#
loop_
_entity.id
_entity.type
_entity.pdbx_description
1 polymer ?
#
loop_
_entity_poly.entity_id
_entity_poly.type
_entity_poly.pdbx_seq_one_letter_code
_entity_poly.pdbx_strand_id
1 'polypeptide(L)'
;MAVRQAATDETPIVDTVLDYFEGWFDGDAGRMERALHPELAKRSLLADQKSLDETTARWMIDATGRGVGKARDPGDRRIEIEVEDVYGSIANATVRSAVYHEYVQLARTADGWKIVNTLWQWT
;
A
#
# COMPACT_ATOMS: atom_id res chain seq x y z
N MET A 1 -18.73 22.97 -6.95
CA MET A 1 -17.34 22.63 -7.15
C MET A 1 -16.66 22.40 -5.82
N ALA A 2 -16.06 21.27 -5.62
CA ALA A 2 -15.32 20.99 -4.42
C ALA A 2 -13.98 21.73 -4.47
N VAL A 3 -13.70 22.52 -3.44
CA VAL A 3 -12.41 23.18 -3.31
C VAL A 3 -11.52 22.28 -2.45
N ARG A 4 -10.45 21.80 -3.03
CA ARG A 4 -9.48 21.02 -2.30
C ARG A 4 -8.82 21.86 -1.24
N GLN A 5 -8.71 21.32 -0.03
CA GLN A 5 -8.05 22.04 1.05
C GLN A 5 -6.54 22.06 0.82
N ALA A 6 -5.99 23.25 0.61
CA ALA A 6 -4.57 23.41 0.37
C ALA A 6 -3.71 23.05 1.60
N ALA A 7 -4.32 23.00 2.79
CA ALA A 7 -3.61 22.79 4.04
C ALA A 7 -3.39 21.33 4.40
N THR A 8 -3.97 20.38 3.65
CA THR A 8 -3.78 18.95 3.93
C THR A 8 -2.38 18.52 3.53
N ASP A 9 -1.60 18.12 4.52
CA ASP A 9 -0.26 17.58 4.27
C ASP A 9 -0.38 16.09 3.94
N GLU A 10 -0.08 15.74 2.71
CA GLU A 10 -0.13 14.37 2.21
C GLU A 10 1.16 13.59 2.48
N THR A 11 2.21 14.27 2.93
CA THR A 11 3.52 13.63 3.13
C THR A 11 3.47 12.40 4.03
N PRO A 12 2.79 12.41 5.19
CA PRO A 12 2.73 11.21 6.02
C PRO A 12 2.01 10.04 5.34
N ILE A 13 1.05 10.31 4.47
CA ILE A 13 0.34 9.29 3.70
C ILE A 13 1.29 8.69 2.66
N VAL A 14 1.99 9.53 1.92
CA VAL A 14 2.98 9.11 0.92
C VAL A 14 4.08 8.28 1.60
N ASP A 15 4.58 8.74 2.75
CA ASP A 15 5.61 8.00 3.50
C ASP A 15 5.14 6.59 3.90
N THR A 16 3.88 6.48 4.32
CA THR A 16 3.30 5.16 4.67
C THR A 16 3.24 4.25 3.44
N VAL A 17 2.79 4.78 2.32
CA VAL A 17 2.70 4.01 1.07
C VAL A 17 4.11 3.61 0.58
N LEU A 18 5.10 4.49 0.72
CA LEU A 18 6.48 4.17 0.40
C LEU A 18 7.05 3.09 1.31
N ASP A 19 6.76 3.14 2.61
CA ASP A 19 7.16 2.07 3.52
C ASP A 19 6.64 0.71 3.05
N TYR A 20 5.42 0.69 2.51
CA TYR A 20 4.81 -0.52 1.99
C TYR A 20 5.50 -1.00 0.70
N PHE A 21 5.61 -0.14 -0.30
CA PHE A 21 6.19 -0.51 -1.60
C PHE A 21 7.69 -0.72 -1.54
N GLU A 22 8.43 0.21 -0.96
CA GLU A 22 9.88 0.07 -0.85
C GLU A 22 10.26 -1.03 0.13
N GLY A 23 9.53 -1.14 1.23
CA GLY A 23 9.74 -2.23 2.18
C GLY A 23 9.61 -3.60 1.52
N TRP A 24 8.60 -3.77 0.67
CA TRP A 24 8.39 -5.00 -0.08
C TRP A 24 9.59 -5.34 -0.97
N PHE A 25 9.99 -4.40 -1.82
CA PHE A 25 11.09 -4.62 -2.76
C PHE A 25 12.46 -4.69 -2.08
N ASP A 26 12.64 -4.02 -0.95
CA ASP A 26 13.90 -4.04 -0.20
C ASP A 26 14.02 -5.25 0.73
N GLY A 27 12.92 -5.99 0.95
CA GLY A 27 12.89 -7.07 1.93
C GLY A 27 12.93 -6.57 3.36
N ASP A 28 12.44 -5.35 3.61
CA ASP A 28 12.47 -4.71 4.92
C ASP A 28 11.14 -4.93 5.65
N ALA A 29 11.11 -6.00 6.47
CA ALA A 29 9.92 -6.38 7.21
C ALA A 29 9.48 -5.30 8.21
N GLY A 30 10.41 -4.54 8.78
CA GLY A 30 10.10 -3.45 9.71
C GLY A 30 9.34 -2.32 9.04
N ARG A 31 9.74 -1.94 7.82
CA ARG A 31 9.01 -0.94 7.05
C ARG A 31 7.62 -1.44 6.67
N MET A 32 7.51 -2.69 6.26
CA MET A 32 6.22 -3.30 5.92
C MET A 32 5.29 -3.29 7.13
N GLU A 33 5.77 -3.71 8.31
CA GLU A 33 4.97 -3.71 9.53
C GLU A 33 4.50 -2.31 9.90
N ARG A 34 5.38 -1.32 9.77
CA ARG A 34 5.03 0.07 10.09
C ARG A 34 3.94 0.62 9.18
N ALA A 35 3.88 0.17 7.93
CA ALA A 35 2.92 0.66 6.95
C ALA A 35 1.52 0.09 7.14
N LEU A 36 1.38 -1.12 7.69
CA LEU A 36 0.14 -1.87 7.65
C LEU A 36 -0.61 -1.84 8.98
N HIS A 37 -1.93 -1.69 8.89
CA HIS A 37 -2.80 -1.98 10.04
C HIS A 37 -2.84 -3.50 10.26
N PRO A 38 -2.85 -3.98 11.51
CA PRO A 38 -2.91 -5.42 11.79
C PRO A 38 -4.13 -6.12 11.18
N GLU A 39 -5.22 -5.38 10.95
CA GLU A 39 -6.46 -5.91 10.38
C GLU A 39 -6.58 -5.60 8.88
N LEU A 40 -5.46 -5.44 8.19
CA LEU A 40 -5.44 -5.20 6.75
C LEU A 40 -6.29 -6.20 5.99
N ALA A 41 -7.10 -5.70 5.05
CA ALA A 41 -7.75 -6.52 4.02
C ALA A 41 -7.08 -6.22 2.68
N LYS A 42 -6.33 -7.19 2.16
CA LYS A 42 -5.62 -7.07 0.87
C LYS A 42 -6.13 -8.14 -0.07
N ARG A 43 -6.59 -7.73 -1.25
CA ARG A 43 -7.20 -8.65 -2.21
C ARG A 43 -6.74 -8.40 -3.63
N SER A 44 -6.82 -9.46 -4.44
CA SER A 44 -6.67 -9.39 -5.89
C SER A 44 -7.64 -10.37 -6.53
N LEU A 45 -8.08 -10.08 -7.77
CA LEU A 45 -8.91 -11.00 -8.52
C LEU A 45 -8.02 -12.10 -9.10
N LEU A 46 -8.40 -13.36 -8.89
CA LEU A 46 -7.67 -14.50 -9.44
C LEU A 46 -7.93 -14.67 -10.94
N ALA A 47 -7.12 -15.51 -11.58
CA ALA A 47 -7.19 -15.74 -13.02
C ALA A 47 -8.52 -16.32 -13.49
N ASP A 48 -9.29 -16.98 -12.61
CA ASP A 48 -10.63 -17.48 -12.92
C ASP A 48 -11.66 -16.35 -13.11
N GLN A 49 -11.29 -15.12 -12.78
CA GLN A 49 -12.14 -13.92 -12.84
C GLN A 49 -13.39 -14.01 -11.96
N LYS A 50 -13.36 -14.83 -10.93
CA LYS A 50 -14.47 -15.06 -10.00
C LYS A 50 -14.05 -14.97 -8.55
N SER A 51 -12.90 -15.57 -8.23
CA SER A 51 -12.42 -15.70 -6.86
C SER A 51 -11.45 -14.59 -6.52
N LEU A 52 -11.41 -14.22 -5.24
CA LEU A 52 -10.45 -13.27 -4.72
C LEU A 52 -9.36 -13.99 -3.95
N ASP A 53 -8.12 -13.60 -4.17
CA ASP A 53 -7.04 -13.93 -3.28
C ASP A 53 -7.03 -12.93 -2.13
N GLU A 54 -6.92 -13.41 -0.92
CA GLU A 54 -6.87 -12.56 0.27
C GLU A 54 -5.53 -12.74 0.97
N THR A 55 -4.95 -11.60 1.38
CA THR A 55 -3.67 -11.58 2.06
C THR A 55 -3.79 -10.74 3.33
N THR A 56 -3.16 -11.20 4.41
CA THR A 56 -3.16 -10.51 5.70
C THR A 56 -1.91 -9.68 5.89
N ALA A 57 -1.97 -8.75 6.86
CA ALA A 57 -0.78 -7.99 7.25
C ALA A 57 0.35 -8.93 7.69
N ARG A 58 0.03 -9.92 8.48
CA ARG A 58 1.02 -10.89 8.98
C ARG A 58 1.72 -11.62 7.84
N TRP A 59 0.95 -12.07 6.85
CA TRP A 59 1.54 -12.72 5.69
C TRP A 59 2.47 -11.79 4.93
N MET A 60 2.06 -10.53 4.74
CA MET A 60 2.88 -9.54 4.03
C MET A 60 4.19 -9.26 4.76
N ILE A 61 4.15 -9.10 6.07
CA ILE A 61 5.34 -8.85 6.88
C ILE A 61 6.30 -10.03 6.79
N ASP A 62 5.78 -11.24 6.97
CA ASP A 62 6.57 -12.46 6.91
C ASP A 62 7.18 -12.68 5.51
N ALA A 63 6.37 -12.56 4.47
CA ALA A 63 6.82 -12.72 3.08
C ALA A 63 7.88 -11.68 2.72
N THR A 64 7.72 -10.43 3.17
CA THR A 64 8.70 -9.37 2.97
C THR A 64 10.04 -9.76 3.57
N GLY A 65 10.03 -10.21 4.83
CA GLY A 65 11.26 -10.62 5.53
C GLY A 65 11.94 -11.82 4.89
N ARG A 66 11.17 -12.70 4.25
CA ARG A 66 11.71 -13.86 3.51
C ARG A 66 12.22 -13.50 2.11
N GLY A 67 12.06 -12.25 1.68
CA GLY A 67 12.56 -11.78 0.40
C GLY A 67 11.66 -12.06 -0.80
N VAL A 68 10.37 -12.36 -0.60
CA VAL A 68 9.44 -12.61 -1.71
C VAL A 68 9.35 -11.40 -2.63
N GLY A 69 9.18 -10.20 -2.06
CA GLY A 69 9.14 -8.96 -2.84
C GLY A 69 10.49 -8.59 -3.42
N LYS A 70 11.55 -8.84 -2.68
CA LYS A 70 12.92 -8.57 -3.14
C LYS A 70 13.26 -9.36 -4.40
N ALA A 71 12.78 -10.60 -4.50
CA ALA A 71 12.96 -11.42 -5.69
C ALA A 71 12.21 -10.87 -6.92
N ARG A 72 11.24 -9.98 -6.69
CA ARG A 72 10.43 -9.36 -7.75
C ARG A 72 10.85 -7.93 -8.08
N ASP A 73 11.88 -7.42 -7.41
CA ASP A 73 12.36 -6.06 -7.62
C ASP A 73 12.90 -5.91 -9.05
N PRO A 74 12.31 -5.02 -9.87
CA PRO A 74 12.75 -4.85 -11.26
C PRO A 74 13.98 -3.95 -11.41
N GLY A 75 14.50 -3.40 -10.31
CA GLY A 75 15.53 -2.36 -10.33
C GLY A 75 14.94 -0.99 -10.56
N ASP A 76 14.36 -0.74 -11.72
CA ASP A 76 13.60 0.49 -11.98
C ASP A 76 12.14 0.27 -11.58
N ARG A 77 11.81 0.65 -10.37
CA ARG A 77 10.50 0.35 -9.75
C ARG A 77 9.37 1.21 -10.27
N ARG A 78 9.68 2.43 -10.72
CA ARG A 78 8.69 3.40 -11.26
C ARG A 78 7.51 3.61 -10.33
N ILE A 79 7.77 3.79 -9.05
CA ILE A 79 6.69 3.98 -8.07
C ILE A 79 6.15 5.39 -8.19
N GLU A 80 4.88 5.50 -8.59
CA GLU A 80 4.13 6.74 -8.64
C GLU A 80 2.97 6.64 -7.66
N ILE A 81 2.86 7.60 -6.75
CA ILE A 81 1.82 7.63 -5.73
C ILE A 81 0.96 8.87 -5.95
N GLU A 82 -0.35 8.65 -6.11
CA GLU A 82 -1.32 9.73 -6.20
C GLU A 82 -2.28 9.62 -5.02
N VAL A 83 -2.23 10.60 -4.11
CA VAL A 83 -3.23 10.70 -3.04
C VAL A 83 -4.45 11.37 -3.64
N GLU A 84 -5.54 10.63 -3.75
CA GLU A 84 -6.72 11.10 -4.48
C GLU A 84 -7.66 11.88 -3.60
N ASP A 85 -7.79 11.51 -2.34
CA ASP A 85 -8.69 12.18 -1.40
C ASP A 85 -8.25 11.92 0.03
N VAL A 86 -8.42 12.94 0.87
CA VAL A 86 -8.20 12.85 2.31
C VAL A 86 -9.40 13.51 2.99
N TYR A 87 -10.04 12.78 3.87
CA TYR A 87 -11.12 13.31 4.66
C TYR A 87 -10.94 12.93 6.13
N GLY A 88 -10.61 13.91 6.98
CA GLY A 88 -10.36 13.62 8.39
C GLY A 88 -9.29 12.57 8.58
N SER A 89 -9.67 11.42 9.08
CA SER A 89 -8.76 10.31 9.40
C SER A 89 -8.75 9.20 8.37
N ILE A 90 -9.27 9.43 7.17
CA ILE A 90 -9.26 8.44 6.09
C ILE A 90 -8.72 9.03 4.80
N ALA A 91 -8.11 8.18 3.97
CA ALA A 91 -7.55 8.61 2.69
C ALA A 91 -7.59 7.48 1.66
N ASN A 92 -7.65 7.90 0.39
CA ASN A 92 -7.52 7.03 -0.77
C ASN A 92 -6.27 7.41 -1.55
N ALA A 93 -5.53 6.40 -2.01
CA ALA A 93 -4.39 6.61 -2.89
C ALA A 93 -4.35 5.55 -3.97
N THR A 94 -3.78 5.92 -5.12
CA THR A 94 -3.47 4.99 -6.21
C THR A 94 -1.96 4.89 -6.33
N VAL A 95 -1.45 3.68 -6.48
CA VAL A 95 -0.03 3.44 -6.71
C VAL A 95 0.13 2.72 -8.04
N ARG A 96 0.95 3.31 -8.90
CA ARG A 96 1.36 2.70 -10.16
C ARG A 96 2.85 2.41 -10.07
N SER A 97 3.24 1.19 -10.38
CA SER A 97 4.64 0.81 -10.39
C SER A 97 4.95 -0.09 -11.57
N ALA A 98 6.22 -0.42 -11.75
CA ALA A 98 6.63 -1.31 -12.83
C ALA A 98 6.02 -2.72 -12.69
N VAL A 99 5.66 -3.13 -11.46
CA VAL A 99 5.19 -4.50 -11.19
C VAL A 99 3.71 -4.53 -10.83
N TYR A 100 3.23 -3.57 -10.03
CA TYR A 100 1.86 -3.59 -9.48
C TYR A 100 1.11 -2.30 -9.78
N HIS A 101 -0.20 -2.44 -9.96
CA HIS A 101 -1.16 -1.34 -9.92
C HIS A 101 -2.07 -1.58 -8.72
N GLU A 102 -2.13 -0.64 -7.80
CA GLU A 102 -2.77 -0.89 -6.50
C GLU A 102 -3.58 0.31 -6.02
N TYR A 103 -4.80 0.04 -5.57
CA TYR A 103 -5.64 1.02 -4.89
C TYR A 103 -5.52 0.79 -3.39
N VAL A 104 -5.27 1.86 -2.65
CA VAL A 104 -4.92 1.80 -1.24
C VAL A 104 -5.84 2.72 -0.45
N GLN A 105 -6.39 2.21 0.64
CA GLN A 105 -7.13 3.02 1.60
C GLN A 105 -6.39 3.01 2.92
N LEU A 106 -6.28 4.19 3.53
CA LEU A 106 -5.53 4.39 4.77
C LEU A 106 -6.43 5.01 5.83
N ALA A 107 -6.10 4.71 7.09
CA ALA A 107 -6.71 5.35 8.24
C ALA A 107 -5.61 5.91 9.14
N ARG A 108 -5.88 7.10 9.71
CA ARG A 108 -4.96 7.71 10.67
C ARG A 108 -5.30 7.20 12.06
N THR A 109 -4.44 6.35 12.58
CA THR A 109 -4.55 5.78 13.93
C THR A 109 -3.75 6.61 14.93
N ALA A 110 -3.78 6.21 16.20
CA ALA A 110 -2.93 6.82 17.23
C ALA A 110 -1.43 6.68 16.91
N ASP A 111 -1.08 5.67 16.12
CA ASP A 111 0.30 5.40 15.71
C ASP A 111 0.63 5.93 14.31
N GLY A 112 -0.22 6.80 13.78
CA GLY A 112 -0.05 7.39 12.45
C GLY A 112 -0.91 6.72 11.39
N TRP A 113 -0.65 7.08 10.12
CA TRP A 113 -1.38 6.53 9.00
C TRP A 113 -1.00 5.07 8.77
N LYS A 114 -2.02 4.23 8.55
CA LYS A 114 -1.85 2.80 8.29
C LYS A 114 -2.71 2.39 7.10
N ILE A 115 -2.21 1.50 6.27
CA ILE A 115 -2.98 0.92 5.18
C ILE A 115 -3.95 -0.10 5.76
N VAL A 116 -5.24 0.07 5.47
CA VAL A 116 -6.31 -0.80 5.99
C VAL A 116 -6.95 -1.67 4.92
N ASN A 117 -6.97 -1.22 3.65
CA ASN A 117 -7.51 -1.98 2.52
C ASN A 117 -6.64 -1.79 1.30
N THR A 118 -6.47 -2.85 0.52
CA THR A 118 -5.89 -2.74 -0.83
C THR A 118 -6.61 -3.66 -1.81
N LEU A 119 -6.66 -3.21 -3.06
CA LEU A 119 -7.06 -4.04 -4.19
C LEU A 119 -6.01 -3.83 -5.28
N TRP A 120 -5.40 -4.90 -5.75
CA TRP A 120 -4.24 -4.80 -6.64
C TRP A 120 -4.29 -5.81 -7.78
N GLN A 121 -3.55 -5.52 -8.82
CA GLN A 121 -3.24 -6.49 -9.89
C GLN A 121 -1.84 -6.22 -10.43
N TRP A 122 -1.34 -7.15 -11.20
CA TRP A 122 -0.08 -6.97 -11.92
C TRP A 122 -0.22 -5.89 -12.98
N THR A 123 0.84 -5.14 -13.18
CA THR A 123 0.92 -4.18 -14.27
C THR A 123 0.98 -4.88 -15.63
#